data_637ebf3e587ed64a05029bbd45598a8f
#
_entry.id   637ebf3e587ed64a05029bbd45598a8f
#
_cell.length_a   1.000
_cell.length_b   1.000
_cell.length_c   1.000
_cell.angle_alpha   90.00
_cell.angle_beta   90.00
_cell.angle_gamma   90.00
#
_symmetry.space_group_name_H-M   'P 1'
#
loop_
_entity.id
_entity.type
_entity.pdbx_description
1 polymer ?
#
loop_
_entity_poly.entity_id
_entity_poly.type
_entity_poly.pdbx_seq_one_letter_code
_entity_poly.pdbx_strand_id
1 'polypeptide(L)'
;MFHHISVMLNETIDYLNVKENGVYIDCTLGGAGHALYLLNQLNDDGRLIAIDQDQTAIDNAKEVLKDHLHKVTFVHSNFRELTQILKDLNIEKVDGIYYDLGVSSPQLDIPERGFSYHHDATLDMRMDQTQELTAYEIVNNWSYEALVKIFYRYGEEKFSKQIARRIEAHREQQPITTTLELVDIIKEGIPAKARRKGGHPAKRVFQALRIAVNDELSAFEDSIEQAIELVKVEGRISVITFHSLEDRLCKQVFQEYEKGPEVPRGLPVIPEAYTPKLKRVNRKPITATEEDLDDNNRARSAKLRVAETLK
;
A
#
# COMPACT_ATOMS: atom_id res chain seq x y z
N MET A 1 -13.88 12.21 -16.03
CA MET A 1 -14.24 11.89 -14.63
C MET A 1 -14.01 10.39 -14.49
N PHE A 2 -12.97 9.97 -13.78
CA PHE A 2 -12.68 8.55 -13.58
C PHE A 2 -13.71 7.99 -12.61
N HIS A 3 -14.54 7.06 -13.03
CA HIS A 3 -15.37 6.26 -12.15
C HIS A 3 -14.49 5.21 -11.47
N HIS A 4 -13.85 5.61 -10.37
CA HIS A 4 -13.10 4.71 -9.53
C HIS A 4 -14.01 4.26 -8.38
N ILE A 5 -14.37 3.00 -8.37
CA ILE A 5 -15.03 2.38 -7.23
C ILE A 5 -13.93 1.94 -6.26
N SER A 6 -13.90 2.56 -5.08
CA SER A 6 -12.94 2.19 -4.03
C SER A 6 -13.23 0.79 -3.53
N VAL A 7 -12.18 -0.01 -3.39
CA VAL A 7 -12.28 -1.40 -2.93
C VAL A 7 -12.68 -1.42 -1.45
N MET A 8 -13.71 -2.22 -1.08
CA MET A 8 -14.17 -2.39 0.30
C MET A 8 -14.40 -1.05 1.00
N LEU A 9 -15.06 -0.11 0.29
CA LEU A 9 -15.24 1.28 0.70
C LEU A 9 -15.90 1.39 2.09
N ASN A 10 -17.06 0.75 2.23
CA ASN A 10 -17.85 0.84 3.46
C ASN A 10 -17.13 0.15 4.62
N GLU A 11 -16.67 -1.09 4.39
CA GLU A 11 -16.03 -1.89 5.42
C GLU A 11 -14.79 -1.20 5.99
N THR A 12 -13.96 -0.60 5.14
CA THR A 12 -12.72 0.06 5.56
C THR A 12 -13.00 1.21 6.53
N ILE A 13 -14.01 2.01 6.26
CA ILE A 13 -14.34 3.19 7.05
C ILE A 13 -15.25 2.84 8.23
N ASP A 14 -16.26 2.00 8.03
CA ASP A 14 -17.19 1.63 9.10
C ASP A 14 -16.49 0.89 10.25
N TYR A 15 -15.48 0.05 9.93
CA TYR A 15 -14.66 -0.60 10.94
C TYR A 15 -13.75 0.34 11.72
N LEU A 16 -13.52 1.59 11.26
CA LEU A 16 -12.83 2.61 12.05
C LEU A 16 -13.65 3.09 13.25
N ASN A 17 -14.95 2.80 13.30
CA ASN A 17 -15.85 3.27 14.34
C ASN A 17 -15.82 4.81 14.45
N VAL A 18 -16.15 5.46 13.35
CA VAL A 18 -15.97 6.91 13.15
C VAL A 18 -16.74 7.73 14.18
N LYS A 19 -16.02 8.65 14.83
CA LYS A 19 -16.58 9.72 15.67
C LYS A 19 -16.74 10.97 14.82
N GLU A 20 -17.92 11.59 14.84
CA GLU A 20 -18.25 12.73 13.98
C GLU A 20 -17.28 13.92 14.11
N ASN A 21 -16.72 14.14 15.30
CA ASN A 21 -15.74 15.18 15.60
C ASN A 21 -14.29 14.66 15.67
N GLY A 22 -14.04 13.43 15.18
CA GLY A 22 -12.75 12.78 15.25
C GLY A 22 -11.72 13.33 14.24
N VAL A 23 -10.46 13.00 14.48
CA VAL A 23 -9.34 13.31 13.59
C VAL A 23 -8.83 11.98 12.99
N TYR A 24 -8.80 11.92 11.67
CA TYR A 24 -8.45 10.71 10.93
C TYR A 24 -7.31 10.96 9.95
N ILE A 25 -6.58 9.89 9.60
CA ILE A 25 -5.54 9.94 8.57
C ILE A 25 -5.89 8.94 7.46
N ASP A 26 -5.93 9.43 6.24
CA ASP A 26 -5.84 8.65 5.01
C ASP A 26 -4.39 8.60 4.57
N CYS A 27 -3.75 7.42 4.65
CA CYS A 27 -2.35 7.25 4.27
C CYS A 27 -2.15 7.03 2.76
N THR A 28 -3.24 6.84 2.01
CA THR A 28 -3.24 6.41 0.61
C THR A 28 -4.41 7.05 -0.12
N LEU A 29 -4.39 8.36 -0.21
CA LEU A 29 -5.52 9.19 -0.70
C LEU A 29 -6.05 8.74 -2.07
N GLY A 30 -5.15 8.44 -3.02
CA GLY A 30 -5.47 7.89 -4.33
C GLY A 30 -6.62 8.61 -5.05
N GLY A 31 -7.71 7.89 -5.32
CA GLY A 31 -8.92 8.44 -5.94
C GLY A 31 -9.85 9.20 -5.00
N ALA A 32 -9.51 9.33 -3.72
CA ALA A 32 -10.26 10.01 -2.67
C ALA A 32 -11.65 9.44 -2.34
N GLY A 33 -11.99 8.23 -2.78
CA GLY A 33 -13.29 7.62 -2.51
C GLY A 33 -13.50 7.32 -1.02
N HIS A 34 -12.52 6.67 -0.36
CA HIS A 34 -12.55 6.44 1.09
C HIS A 34 -12.60 7.75 1.88
N ALA A 35 -11.79 8.75 1.46
CA ALA A 35 -11.78 10.07 2.07
C ALA A 35 -13.15 10.76 2.00
N LEU A 36 -13.82 10.73 0.85
CA LEU A 36 -15.15 11.30 0.69
C LEU A 36 -16.19 10.60 1.58
N TYR A 37 -16.17 9.28 1.63
CA TYR A 37 -17.08 8.49 2.45
C TYR A 37 -16.90 8.79 3.96
N LEU A 38 -15.64 8.92 4.41
CA LEU A 38 -15.33 9.32 5.78
C LEU A 38 -15.81 10.76 6.08
N LEU A 39 -15.50 11.71 5.19
CA LEU A 39 -15.85 13.13 5.38
C LEU A 39 -17.36 13.36 5.48
N ASN A 40 -18.17 12.55 4.81
CA ASN A 40 -19.64 12.58 4.92
C ASN A 40 -20.14 12.14 6.31
N GLN A 41 -19.32 11.43 7.10
CA GLN A 41 -19.64 11.02 8.46
C GLN A 41 -19.12 12.01 9.51
N LEU A 42 -18.26 12.96 9.12
CA LEU A 42 -17.71 13.97 10.02
C LEU A 42 -18.56 15.23 10.05
N ASN A 43 -18.75 15.79 11.26
CA ASN A 43 -19.29 17.15 11.43
C ASN A 43 -18.21 18.22 11.15
N ASP A 44 -18.51 19.49 11.42
CA ASP A 44 -17.59 20.61 11.13
C ASP A 44 -16.35 20.65 12.04
N ASP A 45 -16.37 19.96 13.17
CA ASP A 45 -15.21 19.83 14.08
C ASP A 45 -14.29 18.67 13.69
N GLY A 46 -14.79 17.71 12.89
CA GLY A 46 -14.02 16.59 12.40
C GLY A 46 -12.94 17.00 11.38
N ARG A 47 -11.84 16.26 11.32
CA ARG A 47 -10.69 16.57 10.45
C ARG A 47 -10.16 15.30 9.78
N LEU A 48 -9.73 15.46 8.53
CA LEU A 48 -9.01 14.46 7.77
C LEU A 48 -7.63 15.00 7.38
N ILE A 49 -6.59 14.25 7.68
CA ILE A 49 -5.24 14.43 7.13
C ILE A 49 -5.10 13.44 5.98
N ALA A 50 -4.98 13.95 4.78
CA ALA A 50 -4.93 13.16 3.54
C ALA A 50 -3.52 13.17 2.97
N ILE A 51 -2.86 12.01 3.00
CA ILE A 51 -1.46 11.84 2.59
C ILE A 51 -1.43 11.08 1.27
N ASP A 52 -0.63 11.56 0.33
CA ASP A 52 -0.22 10.78 -0.83
C ASP A 52 1.18 11.23 -1.28
N GLN A 53 1.96 10.30 -1.80
CA GLN A 53 3.25 10.60 -2.42
C GLN A 53 3.12 10.97 -3.91
N ASP A 54 1.94 10.77 -4.51
CA ASP A 54 1.62 11.15 -5.87
C ASP A 54 0.89 12.50 -5.91
N GLN A 55 1.55 13.54 -6.40
CA GLN A 55 0.95 14.87 -6.53
C GLN A 55 -0.32 14.86 -7.37
N THR A 56 -0.40 13.96 -8.36
CA THR A 56 -1.58 13.82 -9.23
C THR A 56 -2.80 13.34 -8.42
N ALA A 57 -2.59 12.46 -7.44
CA ALA A 57 -3.66 12.02 -6.54
C ALA A 57 -4.18 13.17 -5.67
N ILE A 58 -3.28 14.00 -5.13
CA ILE A 58 -3.64 15.17 -4.32
C ILE A 58 -4.44 16.17 -5.14
N ASP A 59 -4.01 16.46 -6.37
CA ASP A 59 -4.71 17.43 -7.22
C ASP A 59 -6.10 16.94 -7.62
N ASN A 60 -6.23 15.67 -7.96
CA ASN A 60 -7.54 15.05 -8.20
C ASN A 60 -8.43 15.06 -6.94
N ALA A 61 -7.88 14.78 -5.78
CA ALA A 61 -8.63 14.74 -4.53
C ALA A 61 -9.19 16.12 -4.14
N LYS A 62 -8.49 17.21 -4.43
CA LYS A 62 -9.01 18.58 -4.20
C LYS A 62 -10.30 18.85 -4.98
N GLU A 63 -10.41 18.32 -6.19
CA GLU A 63 -11.62 18.42 -7.01
C GLU A 63 -12.74 17.51 -6.47
N VAL A 64 -12.41 16.26 -6.12
CA VAL A 64 -13.38 15.29 -5.58
C VAL A 64 -13.94 15.75 -4.24
N LEU A 65 -13.10 16.33 -3.39
CA LEU A 65 -13.42 16.74 -2.02
C LEU A 65 -13.76 18.23 -1.90
N LYS A 66 -14.06 18.93 -3.00
CA LYS A 66 -14.26 20.39 -3.04
C LYS A 66 -15.24 20.93 -1.99
N ASP A 67 -16.28 20.17 -1.67
CA ASP A 67 -17.31 20.58 -0.69
C ASP A 67 -16.86 20.38 0.78
N HIS A 68 -15.73 19.69 1.00
CA HIS A 68 -15.18 19.33 2.30
C HIS A 68 -13.78 19.90 2.58
N LEU A 69 -13.24 20.78 1.72
CA LEU A 69 -11.86 21.29 1.82
C LEU A 69 -11.54 21.90 3.18
N HIS A 70 -12.53 22.51 3.86
CA HIS A 70 -12.37 23.10 5.19
C HIS A 70 -12.07 22.07 6.31
N LYS A 71 -12.33 20.78 6.06
CA LYS A 71 -12.05 19.66 6.97
C LYS A 71 -10.78 18.89 6.61
N VAL A 72 -10.13 19.15 5.46
CA VAL A 72 -9.05 18.34 4.92
C VAL A 72 -7.72 19.09 4.94
N THR A 73 -6.70 18.45 5.46
CA THR A 73 -5.30 18.87 5.31
C THR A 73 -4.61 17.91 4.36
N PHE A 74 -4.24 18.39 3.17
CA PHE A 74 -3.50 17.59 2.19
C PHE A 74 -2.01 17.65 2.47
N VAL A 75 -1.36 16.50 2.44
CA VAL A 75 0.07 16.36 2.68
C VAL A 75 0.71 15.55 1.55
N HIS A 76 1.54 16.20 0.74
CA HIS A 76 2.36 15.53 -0.29
C HIS A 76 3.59 14.93 0.40
N SER A 77 3.51 13.68 0.79
CA SER A 77 4.56 12.96 1.51
C SER A 77 4.35 11.46 1.41
N ASN A 78 5.37 10.70 1.79
CA ASN A 78 5.25 9.27 2.02
C ASN A 78 4.70 9.03 3.44
N PHE A 79 3.77 8.09 3.59
CA PHE A 79 3.20 7.72 4.89
C PHE A 79 4.23 7.17 5.89
N ARG A 80 5.43 6.80 5.46
CA ARG A 80 6.57 6.47 6.33
C ARG A 80 6.91 7.60 7.31
N GLU A 81 6.53 8.84 6.98
CA GLU A 81 6.82 10.04 7.78
C GLU A 81 5.66 10.45 8.71
N LEU A 82 4.76 9.52 9.08
CA LEU A 82 3.55 9.82 9.88
C LEU A 82 3.84 10.64 11.13
N THR A 83 4.84 10.26 11.90
CA THR A 83 5.21 10.95 13.16
C THR A 83 5.64 12.38 12.88
N GLN A 84 6.45 12.61 11.86
CA GLN A 84 6.90 13.94 11.48
C GLN A 84 5.75 14.80 10.95
N ILE A 85 4.88 14.22 10.12
CA ILE A 85 3.70 14.91 9.59
C ILE A 85 2.80 15.39 10.72
N LEU A 86 2.47 14.55 11.69
CA LEU A 86 1.61 14.95 12.81
C LEU A 86 2.27 15.99 13.71
N LYS A 87 3.59 15.87 13.93
CA LYS A 87 4.37 16.87 14.68
C LYS A 87 4.32 18.23 14.01
N ASP A 88 4.48 18.31 12.69
CA ASP A 88 4.45 19.54 11.93
C ASP A 88 3.06 20.20 11.96
N LEU A 89 2.01 19.37 12.07
CA LEU A 89 0.62 19.82 12.22
C LEU A 89 0.22 20.11 13.68
N ASN A 90 1.11 19.94 14.66
CA ASN A 90 0.85 20.05 16.10
C ASN A 90 -0.29 19.12 16.57
N ILE A 91 -0.37 17.93 16.03
CA ILE A 91 -1.34 16.89 16.40
C ILE A 91 -0.58 15.77 17.11
N GLU A 92 -0.97 15.47 18.34
CA GLU A 92 -0.32 14.44 19.14
C GLU A 92 -0.84 13.04 18.81
N LYS A 93 -2.16 12.87 18.74
CA LYS A 93 -2.82 11.60 18.45
C LYS A 93 -4.10 11.80 17.64
N VAL A 94 -4.46 10.76 16.88
CA VAL A 94 -5.65 10.73 16.01
C VAL A 94 -6.63 9.63 16.44
N ASP A 95 -7.89 9.73 16.00
CA ASP A 95 -8.93 8.77 16.34
C ASP A 95 -8.89 7.51 15.46
N GLY A 96 -8.31 7.60 14.27
CA GLY A 96 -8.11 6.43 13.40
C GLY A 96 -7.21 6.73 12.20
N ILE A 97 -6.66 5.65 11.66
CA ILE A 97 -5.77 5.67 10.48
C ILE A 97 -6.19 4.54 9.55
N TYR A 98 -6.20 4.80 8.24
CA TYR A 98 -6.43 3.74 7.27
C TYR A 98 -5.47 3.80 6.09
N TYR A 99 -5.29 2.62 5.48
CA TYR A 99 -4.43 2.37 4.34
C TYR A 99 -5.20 1.57 3.28
N ASP A 100 -5.15 2.03 2.06
CA ASP A 100 -5.54 1.30 0.85
C ASP A 100 -4.26 1.08 0.02
N LEU A 101 -3.53 -0.01 0.33
CA LEU A 101 -2.19 -0.24 -0.20
C LEU A 101 -2.22 -0.60 -1.69
N GLY A 102 -1.07 -0.50 -2.32
CA GLY A 102 -0.88 -0.85 -3.72
C GLY A 102 -0.92 0.35 -4.66
N VAL A 103 -1.44 0.16 -5.86
CA VAL A 103 -1.47 1.18 -6.93
C VAL A 103 -2.85 1.76 -7.12
N SER A 104 -2.91 3.06 -7.35
CA SER A 104 -4.14 3.75 -7.72
C SER A 104 -4.55 3.42 -9.15
N SER A 105 -5.83 3.61 -9.49
CA SER A 105 -6.30 3.43 -10.86
C SER A 105 -5.59 4.33 -11.87
N PRO A 106 -5.39 5.64 -11.62
CA PRO A 106 -4.63 6.48 -12.54
C PRO A 106 -3.21 5.97 -12.81
N GLN A 107 -2.52 5.40 -11.81
CA GLN A 107 -1.19 4.83 -12.01
C GLN A 107 -1.18 3.65 -12.98
N LEU A 108 -2.24 2.83 -12.99
CA LEU A 108 -2.37 1.71 -13.93
C LEU A 108 -2.97 2.11 -15.28
N ASP A 109 -3.88 3.06 -15.27
CA ASP A 109 -4.67 3.43 -16.46
C ASP A 109 -3.96 4.47 -17.34
N ILE A 110 -2.97 5.21 -16.80
CA ILE A 110 -2.10 6.13 -17.55
C ILE A 110 -0.85 5.36 -18.01
N PRO A 111 -0.74 4.98 -19.29
CA PRO A 111 0.36 4.14 -19.78
C PRO A 111 1.75 4.71 -19.47
N GLU A 112 1.91 6.02 -19.59
CA GLU A 112 3.17 6.75 -19.39
C GLU A 112 3.76 6.59 -17.99
N ARG A 113 2.95 6.21 -17.00
CA ARG A 113 3.41 5.90 -15.64
C ARG A 113 4.21 4.60 -15.55
N GLY A 114 4.12 3.71 -16.55
CA GLY A 114 4.91 2.50 -16.66
C GLY A 114 4.55 1.36 -15.69
N PHE A 115 3.42 1.40 -15.01
CA PHE A 115 2.99 0.34 -14.08
C PHE A 115 2.37 -0.87 -14.79
N SER A 116 1.82 -0.67 -15.99
CA SER A 116 1.09 -1.70 -16.70
C SER A 116 2.01 -2.54 -17.58
N TYR A 117 1.83 -3.85 -17.57
CA TYR A 117 2.44 -4.79 -18.49
C TYR A 117 1.58 -5.07 -19.73
N HIS A 118 0.51 -4.33 -19.92
CA HIS A 118 -0.40 -4.43 -21.07
C HIS A 118 -0.21 -3.32 -22.11
N HIS A 119 0.38 -2.20 -21.71
CA HIS A 119 0.61 -1.05 -22.56
C HIS A 119 2.10 -0.76 -22.66
N ASP A 120 2.55 -0.38 -23.87
CA ASP A 120 3.94 0.00 -24.08
C ASP A 120 4.19 1.44 -23.60
N ALA A 121 5.15 1.57 -22.72
CA ALA A 121 5.50 2.83 -22.09
C ALA A 121 6.93 2.78 -21.54
N THR A 122 7.47 3.92 -21.14
CA THR A 122 8.75 4.02 -20.44
C THR A 122 8.73 3.21 -19.14
N LEU A 123 9.85 2.56 -18.80
CA LEU A 123 10.03 1.83 -17.53
C LEU A 123 10.21 2.82 -16.37
N ASP A 124 9.12 3.40 -15.88
CA ASP A 124 9.12 4.38 -14.79
C ASP A 124 8.73 3.75 -13.45
N MET A 125 7.47 3.46 -13.21
CA MET A 125 6.86 2.88 -12.01
C MET A 125 6.99 3.74 -10.73
N ARG A 126 7.40 5.01 -10.80
CA ARG A 126 7.45 5.88 -9.63
C ARG A 126 6.04 6.34 -9.23
N MET A 127 5.71 6.19 -7.97
CA MET A 127 4.53 6.81 -7.37
C MET A 127 4.80 8.30 -7.13
N ASP A 128 5.90 8.61 -6.46
CA ASP A 128 6.45 9.97 -6.39
C ASP A 128 7.33 10.24 -7.63
N GLN A 129 6.83 11.04 -8.56
CA GLN A 129 7.53 11.35 -9.79
C GLN A 129 8.75 12.26 -9.60
N THR A 130 8.97 12.78 -8.39
CA THR A 130 10.13 13.62 -8.06
C THR A 130 11.35 12.79 -7.61
N GLN A 131 11.16 11.52 -7.24
CA GLN A 131 12.27 10.63 -6.89
C GLN A 131 13.10 10.22 -8.11
N GLU A 132 14.37 9.90 -7.89
CA GLU A 132 15.30 9.55 -8.98
C GLU A 132 15.15 8.09 -9.45
N LEU A 133 14.95 7.14 -8.51
CA LEU A 133 14.91 5.71 -8.82
C LEU A 133 13.68 5.33 -9.64
N THR A 134 13.90 4.80 -10.83
CA THR A 134 12.89 4.29 -11.75
C THR A 134 13.05 2.78 -11.98
N ALA A 135 12.06 2.12 -12.57
CA ALA A 135 12.19 0.75 -13.03
C ALA A 135 13.28 0.59 -14.10
N TYR A 136 13.50 1.61 -14.93
CA TYR A 136 14.61 1.65 -15.89
C TYR A 136 15.96 1.50 -15.20
N GLU A 137 16.22 2.28 -14.14
CA GLU A 137 17.46 2.21 -13.37
C GLU A 137 17.68 0.83 -12.75
N ILE A 138 16.65 0.22 -12.20
CA ILE A 138 16.73 -1.12 -11.62
C ILE A 138 17.08 -2.14 -12.69
N VAL A 139 16.33 -2.17 -13.79
CA VAL A 139 16.49 -3.17 -14.86
C VAL A 139 17.84 -3.06 -15.55
N ASN A 140 18.33 -1.84 -15.79
CA ASN A 140 19.56 -1.62 -16.56
C ASN A 140 20.83 -1.57 -15.70
N ASN A 141 20.75 -1.15 -14.43
CA ASN A 141 21.93 -0.84 -13.63
C ASN A 141 22.14 -1.71 -12.39
N TRP A 142 21.11 -2.38 -11.89
CA TRP A 142 21.28 -3.26 -10.72
C TRP A 142 21.98 -4.57 -11.09
N SER A 143 22.74 -5.13 -10.14
CA SER A 143 23.44 -6.40 -10.34
C SER A 143 22.48 -7.56 -10.53
N TYR A 144 22.97 -8.65 -11.16
CA TYR A 144 22.22 -9.89 -11.29
C TYR A 144 21.66 -10.37 -9.94
N GLU A 145 22.49 -10.38 -8.91
CA GLU A 145 22.12 -10.82 -7.56
C GLU A 145 21.00 -9.96 -6.97
N ALA A 146 21.08 -8.63 -7.18
CA ALA A 146 20.05 -7.71 -6.74
C ALA A 146 18.72 -7.92 -7.45
N LEU A 147 18.74 -8.14 -8.78
CA LEU A 147 17.55 -8.48 -9.56
C LEU A 147 16.95 -9.82 -9.09
N VAL A 148 17.75 -10.87 -8.93
CA VAL A 148 17.27 -12.16 -8.41
C VAL A 148 16.62 -11.98 -7.03
N LYS A 149 17.24 -11.21 -6.15
CA LYS A 149 16.76 -10.97 -4.80
C LYS A 149 15.36 -10.34 -4.80
N ILE A 150 15.14 -9.26 -5.59
CA ILE A 150 13.84 -8.60 -5.62
C ILE A 150 12.78 -9.46 -6.33
N PHE A 151 13.12 -10.13 -7.43
CA PHE A 151 12.16 -11.00 -8.13
C PHE A 151 11.71 -12.17 -7.27
N TYR A 152 12.61 -12.74 -6.47
CA TYR A 152 12.29 -13.81 -5.54
C TYR A 152 11.50 -13.29 -4.31
N ARG A 153 12.00 -12.22 -3.65
CA ARG A 153 11.40 -11.73 -2.41
C ARG A 153 10.11 -10.94 -2.63
N TYR A 154 10.09 -10.05 -3.61
CA TYR A 154 8.96 -9.14 -3.85
C TYR A 154 7.99 -9.65 -4.91
N GLY A 155 8.47 -10.44 -5.85
CA GLY A 155 7.64 -11.07 -6.87
C GLY A 155 7.15 -12.47 -6.51
N GLU A 156 7.79 -13.13 -5.53
CA GLU A 156 7.61 -14.55 -5.27
C GLU A 156 7.76 -15.38 -6.58
N GLU A 157 8.70 -14.93 -7.46
CA GLU A 157 8.90 -15.47 -8.80
C GLU A 157 9.86 -16.67 -8.77
N LYS A 158 9.38 -17.80 -9.25
CA LYS A 158 10.16 -19.06 -9.26
C LYS A 158 11.32 -19.06 -10.27
N PHE A 159 11.16 -18.30 -11.35
CA PHE A 159 12.12 -18.20 -12.44
C PHE A 159 13.04 -16.97 -12.33
N SER A 160 13.20 -16.42 -11.11
CA SER A 160 13.98 -15.20 -10.84
C SER A 160 15.37 -15.23 -11.47
N LYS A 161 16.09 -16.34 -11.35
CA LYS A 161 17.46 -16.50 -11.89
C LYS A 161 17.47 -16.47 -13.42
N GLN A 162 16.55 -17.19 -14.04
CA GLN A 162 16.45 -17.26 -15.50
C GLN A 162 16.07 -15.91 -16.09
N ILE A 163 15.09 -15.23 -15.49
CA ILE A 163 14.66 -13.89 -15.92
C ILE A 163 15.80 -12.88 -15.77
N ALA A 164 16.46 -12.85 -14.62
CA ALA A 164 17.59 -11.94 -14.39
C ALA A 164 18.74 -12.15 -15.40
N ARG A 165 19.05 -13.40 -15.77
CA ARG A 165 20.05 -13.69 -16.80
C ARG A 165 19.63 -13.18 -18.18
N ARG A 166 18.34 -13.26 -18.52
CA ARG A 166 17.83 -12.72 -19.78
C ARG A 166 17.93 -11.20 -19.80
N ILE A 167 17.54 -10.54 -18.72
CA ILE A 167 17.69 -9.09 -18.58
C ILE A 167 19.17 -8.69 -18.75
N GLU A 168 20.08 -9.35 -18.09
CA GLU A 168 21.53 -9.10 -18.19
C GLU A 168 22.01 -9.23 -19.64
N ALA A 169 21.71 -10.33 -20.32
CA ALA A 169 22.10 -10.56 -21.70
C ALA A 169 21.54 -9.53 -22.69
N HIS A 170 20.31 -9.06 -22.48
CA HIS A 170 19.71 -8.04 -23.34
C HIS A 170 20.32 -6.66 -23.11
N ARG A 171 20.49 -6.24 -21.86
CA ARG A 171 21.03 -4.90 -21.54
C ARG A 171 22.52 -4.72 -21.89
N GLU A 172 23.28 -5.84 -22.02
CA GLU A 172 24.66 -5.81 -22.53
C GLU A 172 24.72 -5.41 -24.02
N GLN A 173 23.65 -5.63 -24.77
CA GLN A 173 23.56 -5.28 -26.18
C GLN A 173 22.97 -3.87 -26.37
N GLN A 174 21.87 -3.60 -25.71
CA GLN A 174 21.20 -2.30 -25.70
C GLN A 174 20.36 -2.12 -24.42
N PRO A 175 20.19 -0.91 -23.90
CA PRO A 175 19.33 -0.66 -22.76
C PRO A 175 17.90 -1.12 -23.00
N ILE A 176 17.28 -1.68 -21.98
CA ILE A 176 15.86 -2.06 -21.97
C ILE A 176 15.07 -0.81 -21.59
N THR A 177 14.22 -0.30 -22.48
CA THR A 177 13.65 1.03 -22.34
C THR A 177 12.15 1.05 -22.06
N THR A 178 11.42 0.03 -22.55
CA THR A 178 9.97 0.02 -22.45
C THR A 178 9.41 -1.19 -21.70
N THR A 179 8.18 -1.04 -21.25
CA THR A 179 7.44 -2.08 -20.51
C THR A 179 7.23 -3.34 -21.35
N LEU A 180 6.82 -3.24 -22.61
CA LEU A 180 6.59 -4.41 -23.46
C LEU A 180 7.88 -5.10 -23.88
N GLU A 181 8.95 -4.36 -24.09
CA GLU A 181 10.29 -4.93 -24.29
C GLU A 181 10.68 -5.81 -23.08
N LEU A 182 10.50 -5.29 -21.87
CA LEU A 182 10.75 -6.06 -20.65
C LEU A 182 9.82 -7.28 -20.52
N VAL A 183 8.54 -7.16 -20.88
CA VAL A 183 7.58 -8.28 -20.88
C VAL A 183 8.07 -9.42 -21.75
N ASP A 184 8.58 -9.13 -22.94
CA ASP A 184 9.08 -10.16 -23.86
C ASP A 184 10.35 -10.85 -23.32
N ILE A 185 11.27 -10.09 -22.73
CA ILE A 185 12.45 -10.62 -22.06
C ILE A 185 12.06 -11.53 -20.87
N ILE A 186 11.08 -11.13 -20.07
CA ILE A 186 10.55 -11.96 -18.98
C ILE A 186 10.02 -13.30 -19.51
N LYS A 187 9.24 -13.27 -20.60
CA LYS A 187 8.70 -14.47 -21.23
C LYS A 187 9.79 -15.44 -21.68
N GLU A 188 10.93 -14.94 -22.18
CA GLU A 188 12.07 -15.77 -22.55
C GLU A 188 12.67 -16.51 -21.35
N GLY A 189 12.65 -15.91 -20.16
CA GLY A 189 13.15 -16.51 -18.93
C GLY A 189 12.21 -17.53 -18.29
N ILE A 190 10.96 -17.66 -18.79
CA ILE A 190 9.94 -18.56 -18.25
C ILE A 190 9.66 -19.69 -19.25
N PRO A 191 9.76 -20.98 -18.86
CA PRO A 191 9.43 -22.09 -19.75
C PRO A 191 8.01 -22.01 -20.31
N ALA A 192 7.82 -22.35 -21.60
CA ALA A 192 6.53 -22.25 -22.30
C ALA A 192 5.38 -22.97 -21.56
N LYS A 193 5.65 -24.13 -20.95
CA LYS A 193 4.67 -24.89 -20.16
C LYS A 193 4.21 -24.10 -18.91
N ALA A 194 5.12 -23.37 -18.28
CA ALA A 194 4.80 -22.56 -17.10
C ALA A 194 4.01 -21.28 -17.47
N ARG A 195 4.31 -20.67 -18.62
CA ARG A 195 3.58 -19.49 -19.12
C ARG A 195 2.10 -19.75 -19.45
N ARG A 196 1.74 -21.00 -19.73
CA ARG A 196 0.36 -21.40 -20.04
C ARG A 196 -0.49 -21.63 -18.79
N LYS A 197 0.13 -21.69 -17.61
CA LYS A 197 -0.54 -21.94 -16.34
C LYS A 197 -0.44 -20.69 -15.46
N GLY A 198 -1.56 -20.16 -15.02
CA GLY A 198 -1.62 -19.00 -14.12
C GLY A 198 -1.92 -17.67 -14.83
N GLY A 199 -1.63 -16.57 -14.17
CA GLY A 199 -1.84 -15.22 -14.69
C GLY A 199 -0.77 -14.78 -15.69
N HIS A 200 -0.77 -13.49 -16.03
CA HIS A 200 0.19 -12.91 -16.97
C HIS A 200 1.65 -13.15 -16.52
N PRO A 201 2.56 -13.63 -17.40
CA PRO A 201 3.93 -14.00 -17.03
C PRO A 201 4.75 -12.88 -16.37
N ALA A 202 4.52 -11.63 -16.77
CA ALA A 202 5.24 -10.47 -16.24
C ALA A 202 4.70 -9.97 -14.90
N LYS A 203 3.51 -10.40 -14.45
CA LYS A 203 2.84 -9.86 -13.26
C LYS A 203 3.74 -9.81 -12.03
N ARG A 204 4.46 -10.90 -11.74
CA ARG A 204 5.30 -11.03 -10.54
C ARG A 204 6.54 -10.15 -10.60
N VAL A 205 7.17 -10.05 -11.76
CA VAL A 205 8.36 -9.22 -11.96
C VAL A 205 7.98 -7.74 -11.90
N PHE A 206 6.86 -7.35 -12.51
CA PHE A 206 6.36 -5.96 -12.43
C PHE A 206 6.00 -5.59 -10.99
N GLN A 207 5.36 -6.49 -10.22
CA GLN A 207 5.14 -6.29 -8.79
C GLN A 207 6.48 -6.11 -8.05
N ALA A 208 7.47 -6.93 -8.33
CA ALA A 208 8.78 -6.85 -7.67
C ALA A 208 9.49 -5.52 -7.96
N LEU A 209 9.47 -5.08 -9.22
CA LEU A 209 10.05 -3.79 -9.63
C LEU A 209 9.31 -2.63 -8.97
N ARG A 210 7.99 -2.64 -8.97
CA ARG A 210 7.16 -1.60 -8.35
C ARG A 210 7.47 -1.46 -6.85
N ILE A 211 7.49 -2.58 -6.12
CA ILE A 211 7.83 -2.59 -4.71
C ILE A 211 9.25 -2.06 -4.47
N ALA A 212 10.21 -2.43 -5.33
CA ALA A 212 11.60 -1.98 -5.19
C ALA A 212 11.76 -0.49 -5.54
N VAL A 213 11.11 0.02 -6.61
CA VAL A 213 11.13 1.44 -6.99
C VAL A 213 10.61 2.33 -5.88
N ASN A 214 9.50 1.93 -5.25
CA ASN A 214 8.77 2.76 -4.29
C ASN A 214 9.05 2.39 -2.83
N ASP A 215 9.89 1.39 -2.58
CA ASP A 215 10.21 0.85 -1.23
C ASP A 215 8.93 0.56 -0.39
N GLU A 216 7.91 0.00 -1.05
CA GLU A 216 6.55 -0.08 -0.52
C GLU A 216 6.45 -0.85 0.81
N LEU A 217 7.13 -1.99 0.92
CA LEU A 217 7.02 -2.84 2.11
C LEU A 217 7.72 -2.24 3.33
N SER A 218 8.92 -1.66 3.14
CA SER A 218 9.65 -1.00 4.21
C SER A 218 8.92 0.27 4.66
N ALA A 219 8.41 1.07 3.71
CA ALA A 219 7.60 2.24 4.05
C ALA A 219 6.33 1.88 4.84
N PHE A 220 5.67 0.78 4.47
CA PHE A 220 4.49 0.33 5.19
C PHE A 220 4.83 -0.20 6.60
N GLU A 221 5.92 -0.94 6.76
CA GLU A 221 6.40 -1.42 8.07
C GLU A 221 6.70 -0.26 9.00
N ASP A 222 7.49 0.72 8.55
CA ASP A 222 7.81 1.94 9.30
C ASP A 222 6.53 2.71 9.70
N SER A 223 5.58 2.80 8.78
CA SER A 223 4.34 3.56 8.98
C SER A 223 3.38 2.90 9.96
N ILE A 224 3.15 1.58 9.84
CA ILE A 224 2.17 0.87 10.67
C ILE A 224 2.62 0.80 12.13
N GLU A 225 3.93 0.73 12.39
CA GLU A 225 4.48 0.82 13.74
C GLU A 225 4.24 2.21 14.35
N GLN A 226 4.44 3.28 13.57
CA GLN A 226 4.12 4.63 14.00
C GLN A 226 2.61 4.81 14.22
N ALA A 227 1.77 4.24 13.36
CA ALA A 227 0.32 4.33 13.48
C ALA A 227 -0.18 3.76 14.82
N ILE A 228 0.41 2.66 15.30
CA ILE A 228 0.06 2.04 16.59
C ILE A 228 0.34 3.01 17.77
N GLU A 229 1.38 3.82 17.68
CA GLU A 229 1.74 4.79 18.70
C GLU A 229 0.93 6.10 18.61
N LEU A 230 0.47 6.46 17.40
CA LEU A 230 -0.20 7.73 17.10
C LEU A 230 -1.73 7.67 17.20
N VAL A 231 -2.32 6.49 17.26
CA VAL A 231 -3.75 6.32 17.42
C VAL A 231 -4.12 6.36 18.91
N LYS A 232 -5.19 7.10 19.24
CA LYS A 232 -5.74 7.17 20.60
C LYS A 232 -6.23 5.82 21.08
N VAL A 233 -6.31 5.63 22.39
CA VAL A 233 -6.97 4.47 23.01
C VAL A 233 -8.38 4.30 22.44
N GLU A 234 -8.77 3.08 22.12
CA GLU A 234 -10.03 2.72 21.44
C GLU A 234 -10.12 3.22 19.99
N GLY A 235 -9.11 3.91 19.48
CA GLY A 235 -9.01 4.23 18.07
C GLY A 235 -8.60 3.02 17.23
N ARG A 236 -8.80 3.06 15.91
CA ARG A 236 -8.60 1.91 15.04
C ARG A 236 -7.70 2.20 13.86
N ILE A 237 -7.05 1.13 13.41
CA ILE A 237 -6.22 1.11 12.22
C ILE A 237 -6.84 0.10 11.25
N SER A 238 -7.23 0.55 10.06
CA SER A 238 -7.79 -0.28 8.98
C SER A 238 -6.79 -0.37 7.83
N VAL A 239 -6.50 -1.59 7.36
CA VAL A 239 -5.51 -1.83 6.30
C VAL A 239 -6.09 -2.74 5.24
N ILE A 240 -6.19 -2.25 3.99
CA ILE A 240 -6.46 -3.07 2.81
C ILE A 240 -5.13 -3.43 2.16
N THR A 241 -4.95 -4.72 1.89
CA THR A 241 -3.78 -5.27 1.20
C THR A 241 -4.21 -6.00 -0.06
N PHE A 242 -3.37 -6.03 -1.10
CA PHE A 242 -3.68 -6.63 -2.40
C PHE A 242 -2.78 -7.80 -2.78
N HIS A 243 -1.69 -8.02 -2.05
CA HIS A 243 -0.83 -9.18 -2.26
C HIS A 243 -0.34 -9.79 -0.94
N SER A 244 0.20 -11.01 -1.05
CA SER A 244 0.60 -11.85 0.08
C SER A 244 1.63 -11.21 1.01
N LEU A 245 2.54 -10.40 0.48
CA LEU A 245 3.61 -9.78 1.27
C LEU A 245 3.07 -8.67 2.18
N GLU A 246 2.21 -7.80 1.66
CA GLU A 246 1.52 -6.77 2.46
C GLU A 246 0.66 -7.41 3.55
N ASP A 247 -0.16 -8.40 3.19
CA ASP A 247 -1.05 -9.09 4.13
C ASP A 247 -0.26 -9.80 5.23
N ARG A 248 0.87 -10.43 4.88
CA ARG A 248 1.75 -11.10 5.84
C ARG A 248 2.37 -10.11 6.81
N LEU A 249 2.90 -8.99 6.30
CA LEU A 249 3.51 -7.94 7.11
C LEU A 249 2.49 -7.34 8.09
N CYS A 250 1.33 -6.89 7.60
CA CYS A 250 0.25 -6.37 8.44
C CYS A 250 -0.16 -7.35 9.55
N LYS A 251 -0.36 -8.62 9.17
CA LYS A 251 -0.70 -9.68 10.11
C LYS A 251 0.37 -9.88 11.19
N GLN A 252 1.64 -9.90 10.80
CA GLN A 252 2.77 -10.09 11.72
C GLN A 252 2.86 -8.95 12.72
N VAL A 253 2.84 -7.71 12.26
CA VAL A 253 2.88 -6.53 13.13
C VAL A 253 1.70 -6.53 14.11
N PHE A 254 0.48 -6.71 13.63
CA PHE A 254 -0.69 -6.75 14.52
C PHE A 254 -0.63 -7.89 15.54
N GLN A 255 -0.10 -9.06 15.16
CA GLN A 255 0.07 -10.19 16.08
C GLN A 255 1.12 -9.94 17.15
N GLU A 256 2.22 -9.28 16.79
CA GLU A 256 3.30 -8.94 17.71
C GLU A 256 2.80 -7.97 18.79
N TYR A 257 2.14 -6.90 18.40
CA TYR A 257 1.60 -5.91 19.34
C TYR A 257 0.38 -6.41 20.13
N GLU A 258 -0.38 -7.37 19.59
CA GLU A 258 -1.47 -8.05 20.33
C GLU A 258 -0.93 -9.04 21.38
N LYS A 259 0.20 -9.69 21.12
CA LYS A 259 0.84 -10.60 22.08
C LYS A 259 1.43 -9.84 23.26
N GLY A 260 1.97 -8.66 23.03
CA GLY A 260 2.69 -7.89 24.03
C GLY A 260 4.02 -8.53 24.48
N PRO A 261 4.75 -7.90 25.41
CA PRO A 261 5.97 -8.45 25.97
C PRO A 261 5.73 -9.73 26.79
N GLU A 262 6.75 -10.58 26.89
CA GLU A 262 6.65 -11.77 27.76
C GLU A 262 6.58 -11.36 29.23
N VAL A 263 5.54 -11.85 29.93
CA VAL A 263 5.33 -11.56 31.34
C VAL A 263 6.22 -12.48 32.18
N PRO A 264 7.10 -11.94 33.06
CA PRO A 264 7.87 -12.75 34.00
C PRO A 264 6.98 -13.62 34.88
N ARG A 265 7.40 -14.85 35.10
CA ARG A 265 6.63 -15.79 35.98
C ARG A 265 6.61 -15.29 37.42
N GLY A 266 5.46 -15.41 38.07
CA GLY A 266 5.30 -15.14 39.52
C GLY A 266 4.94 -13.69 39.86
N LEU A 267 4.58 -12.86 38.91
CA LEU A 267 4.05 -11.52 39.20
C LEU A 267 2.58 -11.66 39.70
N PRO A 268 2.23 -11.11 40.88
CA PRO A 268 0.87 -11.15 41.40
C PRO A 268 -0.11 -10.28 40.60
N VAL A 269 0.40 -9.25 39.92
CA VAL A 269 -0.34 -8.37 39.01
C VAL A 269 0.52 -8.15 37.77
N ILE A 270 -0.07 -8.18 36.60
CA ILE A 270 0.62 -7.88 35.34
C ILE A 270 0.77 -6.35 35.25
N PRO A 271 2.00 -5.78 35.31
CA PRO A 271 2.19 -4.35 35.12
C PRO A 271 1.75 -3.89 33.73
N GLU A 272 1.32 -2.65 33.60
CA GLU A 272 0.85 -2.05 32.34
C GLU A 272 1.88 -2.18 31.21
N ALA A 273 3.16 -2.14 31.52
CA ALA A 273 4.23 -2.33 30.54
C ALA A 273 4.15 -3.67 29.78
N TYR A 274 3.54 -4.68 30.37
CA TYR A 274 3.39 -6.02 29.77
C TYR A 274 2.02 -6.24 29.13
N THR A 275 1.11 -5.27 29.20
CA THR A 275 -0.19 -5.39 28.53
C THR A 275 -0.05 -5.15 27.03
N PRO A 276 -0.86 -5.80 26.18
CA PRO A 276 -0.85 -5.56 24.74
C PRO A 276 -1.13 -4.09 24.41
N LYS A 277 -0.54 -3.59 23.32
CA LYS A 277 -0.83 -2.24 22.81
C LYS A 277 -2.08 -2.20 21.95
N LEU A 278 -2.43 -3.33 21.32
CA LEU A 278 -3.63 -3.42 20.51
C LEU A 278 -4.28 -4.79 20.57
N LYS A 279 -5.50 -4.87 20.05
CA LYS A 279 -6.21 -6.12 19.76
C LYS A 279 -6.68 -6.11 18.32
N ARG A 280 -6.63 -7.26 17.66
CA ARG A 280 -7.21 -7.41 16.32
C ARG A 280 -8.74 -7.44 16.43
N VAL A 281 -9.40 -6.55 15.70
CA VAL A 281 -10.87 -6.51 15.59
C VAL A 281 -11.36 -7.74 14.82
N ASN A 282 -10.64 -8.11 13.75
CA ASN A 282 -10.89 -9.30 12.95
C ASN A 282 -9.66 -10.21 12.90
N ARG A 283 -9.79 -11.47 13.35
CA ARG A 283 -8.69 -12.45 13.31
C ARG A 283 -8.43 -12.98 11.90
N LYS A 284 -9.50 -13.21 11.14
CA LYS A 284 -9.44 -13.52 9.70
C LYS A 284 -9.60 -12.23 8.91
N PRO A 285 -8.90 -12.06 7.78
CA PRO A 285 -9.13 -10.89 6.95
C PRO A 285 -10.57 -10.89 6.42
N ILE A 286 -11.15 -9.70 6.31
CA ILE A 286 -12.38 -9.48 5.56
C ILE A 286 -11.98 -9.46 4.09
N THR A 287 -12.73 -10.14 3.24
CA THR A 287 -12.51 -10.19 1.79
C THR A 287 -13.69 -9.54 1.07
N ALA A 288 -13.45 -9.07 -0.14
CA ALA A 288 -14.48 -8.49 -0.98
C ALA A 288 -15.66 -9.45 -1.19
N THR A 289 -16.85 -8.89 -1.26
CA THR A 289 -18.07 -9.63 -1.56
C THR A 289 -18.17 -9.97 -3.06
N GLU A 290 -19.13 -10.83 -3.45
CA GLU A 290 -19.37 -11.10 -4.87
C GLU A 290 -19.80 -9.83 -5.62
N GLU A 291 -20.55 -8.94 -4.98
CA GLU A 291 -20.98 -7.65 -5.53
C GLU A 291 -19.79 -6.72 -5.78
N ASP A 292 -18.84 -6.63 -4.83
CA ASP A 292 -17.59 -5.88 -5.01
C ASP A 292 -16.75 -6.40 -6.19
N LEU A 293 -16.80 -7.72 -6.43
CA LEU A 293 -16.04 -8.37 -7.50
C LEU A 293 -16.63 -8.09 -8.88
N ASP A 294 -17.95 -7.98 -8.99
CA ASP A 294 -18.63 -7.63 -10.23
C ASP A 294 -18.34 -6.19 -10.62
N ASP A 295 -18.25 -5.29 -9.64
CA ASP A 295 -17.97 -3.87 -9.85
C ASP A 295 -16.46 -3.59 -10.05
N ASN A 296 -15.59 -4.33 -9.37
CA ASN A 296 -14.15 -4.10 -9.43
C ASN A 296 -13.32 -5.39 -9.32
N ASN A 297 -12.84 -5.87 -10.45
CA ASN A 297 -12.00 -7.09 -10.52
C ASN A 297 -10.70 -7.00 -9.69
N ARG A 298 -10.26 -5.79 -9.31
CA ARG A 298 -9.10 -5.54 -8.44
C ARG A 298 -9.38 -5.95 -6.99
N ALA A 299 -10.64 -5.96 -6.58
CA ALA A 299 -11.08 -6.39 -5.26
C ALA A 299 -10.81 -7.88 -4.97
N ARG A 300 -10.56 -8.70 -6.01
CA ARG A 300 -10.42 -10.16 -5.89
C ARG A 300 -9.30 -10.61 -4.94
N SER A 301 -8.24 -9.86 -4.82
CA SER A 301 -7.11 -10.15 -3.93
C SER A 301 -7.10 -9.30 -2.66
N ALA A 302 -8.05 -8.38 -2.52
CA ALA A 302 -8.14 -7.47 -1.40
C ALA A 302 -8.44 -8.19 -0.09
N LYS A 303 -7.74 -7.78 0.98
CA LYS A 303 -7.94 -8.26 2.34
C LYS A 303 -7.89 -7.09 3.30
N LEU A 304 -8.95 -6.92 4.08
CA LEU A 304 -9.02 -5.90 5.11
C LEU A 304 -8.67 -6.49 6.47
N ARG A 305 -7.71 -5.87 7.16
CA ARG A 305 -7.37 -6.14 8.56
C ARG A 305 -7.56 -4.89 9.39
N VAL A 306 -8.16 -5.08 10.57
CA VAL A 306 -8.46 -3.98 11.50
C VAL A 306 -7.95 -4.33 12.89
N ALA A 307 -7.29 -3.36 13.52
CA ALA A 307 -6.85 -3.44 14.91
C ALA A 307 -7.32 -2.20 15.70
N GLU A 308 -7.53 -2.36 16.99
CA GLU A 308 -7.93 -1.32 17.93
C GLU A 308 -6.83 -1.14 18.98
N THR A 309 -6.45 0.10 19.25
CA THR A 309 -5.42 0.44 20.24
C THR A 309 -5.98 0.35 21.65
N LEU A 310 -5.19 -0.17 22.57
CA LEU A 310 -5.56 -0.42 23.96
C LEU A 310 -4.89 0.52 24.96
N LYS A 311 -3.80 1.21 24.54
CA LYS A 311 -3.05 2.16 25.37
C LYS A 311 -2.25 3.17 24.54
#